data_27e5d7472eda27e97673840c6289947c
#
_entry.id   27e5d7472eda27e97673840c6289947c
#
_cell.length_a   1.000
_cell.length_b   1.000
_cell.length_c   1.000
_cell.angle_alpha   90.00
_cell.angle_beta   90.00
_cell.angle_gamma   90.00
#
_symmetry.space_group_name_H-M   'P 1'
#
loop_
_entity.id
_entity.type
_entity.pdbx_description
1 polymer ?
#
loop_
_entity_poly.entity_id
_entity_poly.type
_entity_poly.pdbx_seq_one_letter_code
_entity_poly.pdbx_strand_id
1 'polypeptide(L)'
;MSSPPPDGLGVRRATVDDAPAIDELITAADVAVQGWSESSVPELLGWWRMMDLEHSSWVLHDEESILAYAAGFAHGDNFELDGFVHPDHQGRGLGAWLLARGEDRAGELRKPRLQTFSLAADDRAHRLFEQFGMRQLRRYYRMMIELEEAPLPARLPDGLELETFDPGEAKAFHDALIEAFEDEWNFVAMPFDQWRELRLVQDPDFDPTLWFVVRDGEEIAAVMRNEPDRSGAGFVGALGVRKPWRKRGIALALLQHAFGEFYRRGKRRVALGVDAENPTGATRLYERAGMQVAFEAVAYGKELR
;
A
#
# COMPACT_ATOMS: atom_id res chain seq x y z
N MET A 1 -15.47 27.33 7.69
CA MET A 1 -15.39 27.95 6.34
C MET A 1 -14.02 27.63 5.79
N SER A 2 -13.97 26.85 4.70
CA SER A 2 -12.70 26.41 4.10
C SER A 2 -11.90 27.61 3.59
N SER A 3 -10.63 27.69 3.94
CA SER A 3 -9.72 28.74 3.43
C SER A 3 -9.64 28.67 1.90
N PRO A 4 -9.60 29.82 1.21
CA PRO A 4 -9.42 29.83 -0.24
C PRO A 4 -8.10 29.17 -0.63
N PRO A 5 -7.98 28.69 -1.88
CA PRO A 5 -6.71 28.14 -2.36
C PRO A 5 -5.61 29.23 -2.36
N PRO A 6 -4.35 28.86 -2.19
CA PRO A 6 -3.24 29.80 -2.28
C PRO A 6 -3.19 30.46 -3.66
N ASP A 7 -2.93 31.78 -3.68
CA ASP A 7 -2.51 32.60 -4.82
C ASP A 7 -3.22 32.40 -6.17
N GLY A 8 -4.55 32.45 -6.16
CA GLY A 8 -5.31 32.48 -7.44
C GLY A 8 -5.34 31.16 -8.22
N LEU A 9 -4.91 30.06 -7.59
CA LEU A 9 -4.98 28.74 -8.20
C LEU A 9 -6.41 28.23 -8.31
N GLY A 10 -6.68 27.49 -9.40
CA GLY A 10 -7.89 26.71 -9.54
C GLY A 10 -7.86 25.48 -8.62
N VAL A 11 -9.06 25.12 -8.13
CA VAL A 11 -9.25 23.88 -7.35
C VAL A 11 -10.40 23.10 -7.97
N ARG A 12 -10.19 21.82 -8.19
CA ARG A 12 -11.21 20.89 -8.66
C ARG A 12 -11.03 19.49 -8.08
N ARG A 13 -11.99 18.62 -8.31
CA ARG A 13 -11.85 17.19 -7.99
C ARG A 13 -11.00 16.48 -9.04
N ALA A 14 -10.33 15.42 -8.63
CA ALA A 14 -9.62 14.55 -9.56
C ALA A 14 -10.63 13.69 -10.33
N THR A 15 -10.29 13.39 -11.57
CA THR A 15 -11.00 12.44 -12.43
C THR A 15 -10.03 11.39 -12.94
N VAL A 16 -10.53 10.30 -13.47
CA VAL A 16 -9.68 9.23 -14.03
C VAL A 16 -8.81 9.72 -15.18
N ASP A 17 -9.23 10.75 -15.90
CA ASP A 17 -8.49 11.37 -17.00
C ASP A 17 -7.24 12.14 -16.50
N ASP A 18 -7.20 12.50 -15.23
CA ASP A 18 -6.06 13.17 -14.61
C ASP A 18 -4.92 12.22 -14.25
N ALA A 19 -5.17 10.90 -14.28
CA ALA A 19 -4.20 9.92 -13.79
C ALA A 19 -2.81 10.06 -14.41
N PRO A 20 -2.64 10.29 -15.73
CA PRO A 20 -1.30 10.49 -16.31
C PRO A 20 -0.58 11.72 -15.74
N ALA A 21 -1.25 12.87 -15.65
CA ALA A 21 -0.65 14.10 -15.16
C ALA A 21 -0.36 14.04 -13.63
N ILE A 22 -1.20 13.34 -12.87
CA ILE A 22 -0.96 13.12 -11.44
C ILE A 22 0.17 12.13 -11.22
N ASP A 23 0.30 11.09 -12.03
CA ASP A 23 1.44 10.16 -11.98
C ASP A 23 2.77 10.86 -12.30
N GLU A 24 2.79 11.78 -13.27
CA GLU A 24 3.94 12.63 -13.54
C GLU A 24 4.30 13.52 -12.33
N LEU A 25 3.30 14.10 -11.66
CA LEU A 25 3.48 14.88 -10.44
C LEU A 25 4.08 14.04 -9.30
N ILE A 26 3.53 12.85 -9.05
CA ILE A 26 4.01 11.92 -8.02
C ILE A 26 5.46 11.51 -8.34
N THR A 27 5.71 11.11 -9.59
CA THR A 27 7.05 10.75 -10.05
C THR A 27 8.05 11.88 -9.83
N ALA A 28 7.70 13.12 -10.19
CA ALA A 28 8.58 14.27 -9.97
C ALA A 28 8.87 14.48 -8.47
N ALA A 29 7.86 14.34 -7.59
CA ALA A 29 8.02 14.49 -6.16
C ALA A 29 8.93 13.40 -5.57
N ASP A 30 8.72 12.14 -5.93
CA ASP A 30 9.53 11.00 -5.48
C ASP A 30 10.99 11.11 -5.95
N VAL A 31 11.20 11.41 -7.25
CA VAL A 31 12.54 11.57 -7.84
C VAL A 31 13.30 12.70 -7.14
N ALA A 32 12.64 13.79 -6.78
CA ALA A 32 13.28 14.89 -6.05
C ALA A 32 13.75 14.49 -4.65
N VAL A 33 13.14 13.47 -4.01
CA VAL A 33 13.48 13.01 -2.68
C VAL A 33 14.50 11.88 -2.70
N GLN A 34 14.29 10.85 -3.54
CA GLN A 34 15.07 9.60 -3.50
C GLN A 34 15.72 9.22 -4.84
N GLY A 35 15.54 10.01 -5.91
CA GLY A 35 16.15 9.79 -7.22
C GLY A 35 15.39 8.84 -8.14
N TRP A 36 14.30 8.22 -7.71
CA TRP A 36 13.47 7.31 -8.48
C TRP A 36 12.05 7.26 -7.92
N SER A 37 11.10 6.68 -8.66
CA SER A 37 9.71 6.48 -8.23
C SER A 37 9.22 5.07 -8.56
N GLU A 38 8.29 4.56 -7.76
CA GLU A 38 7.49 3.36 -8.06
C GLU A 38 6.11 3.72 -8.62
N SER A 39 5.79 5.02 -8.75
CA SER A 39 4.47 5.44 -9.25
C SER A 39 4.23 4.96 -10.66
N SER A 40 2.99 4.62 -10.93
CA SER A 40 2.50 4.31 -12.27
C SER A 40 1.00 4.56 -12.37
N VAL A 41 0.53 4.89 -13.57
CA VAL A 41 -0.91 5.11 -13.81
C VAL A 41 -1.77 3.92 -13.38
N PRO A 42 -1.42 2.65 -13.69
CA PRO A 42 -2.20 1.51 -13.22
C PRO A 42 -2.30 1.42 -11.69
N GLU A 43 -1.19 1.67 -10.98
CA GLU A 43 -1.18 1.66 -9.51
C GLU A 43 -2.04 2.77 -8.93
N LEU A 44 -1.90 4.01 -9.45
CA LEU A 44 -2.72 5.14 -9.04
C LEU A 44 -4.21 4.85 -9.24
N LEU A 45 -4.61 4.33 -10.40
CA LEU A 45 -6.00 3.93 -10.65
C LEU A 45 -6.45 2.79 -9.73
N GLY A 46 -5.55 1.88 -9.35
CA GLY A 46 -5.80 0.83 -8.36
C GLY A 46 -6.18 1.40 -6.99
N TRP A 47 -5.43 2.39 -6.51
CA TRP A 47 -5.73 3.11 -5.27
C TRP A 47 -7.04 3.88 -5.35
N TRP A 48 -7.30 4.56 -6.47
CA TRP A 48 -8.49 5.36 -6.67
C TRP A 48 -9.80 4.57 -6.63
N ARG A 49 -9.78 3.26 -6.93
CA ARG A 49 -10.96 2.40 -6.76
C ARG A 49 -11.46 2.31 -5.31
N MET A 50 -10.58 2.57 -4.34
CA MET A 50 -10.93 2.57 -2.91
C MET A 50 -11.33 3.96 -2.41
N MET A 51 -11.20 5.01 -3.24
CA MET A 51 -11.39 6.41 -2.87
C MET A 51 -12.68 6.97 -3.45
N ASP A 52 -13.32 7.87 -2.71
CA ASP A 52 -14.40 8.72 -3.20
C ASP A 52 -13.78 10.00 -3.77
N LEU A 53 -13.35 9.95 -5.03
CA LEU A 53 -12.68 11.08 -5.68
C LEU A 53 -13.57 12.33 -5.76
N GLU A 54 -14.89 12.16 -5.91
CA GLU A 54 -15.84 13.28 -6.02
C GLU A 54 -15.88 14.13 -4.75
N HIS A 55 -15.71 13.52 -3.58
CA HIS A 55 -15.81 14.24 -2.30
C HIS A 55 -14.48 14.30 -1.53
N SER A 56 -13.52 13.46 -1.86
CA SER A 56 -12.29 13.26 -1.08
C SER A 56 -11.02 13.43 -1.90
N SER A 57 -11.05 14.20 -3.00
CA SER A 57 -9.85 14.56 -3.76
C SER A 57 -9.74 16.06 -3.99
N TRP A 58 -8.53 16.55 -4.22
CA TRP A 58 -8.24 17.97 -4.51
C TRP A 58 -7.07 18.06 -5.48
N VAL A 59 -7.30 18.73 -6.60
CA VAL A 59 -6.30 19.08 -7.60
C VAL A 59 -6.14 20.59 -7.57
N LEU A 60 -4.93 21.05 -7.25
CA LEU A 60 -4.52 22.45 -7.37
C LEU A 60 -3.82 22.64 -8.71
N HIS A 61 -4.33 23.54 -9.52
CA HIS A 61 -3.82 23.76 -10.87
C HIS A 61 -3.77 25.24 -11.25
N ASP A 62 -2.91 25.59 -12.18
CA ASP A 62 -2.98 26.83 -12.94
C ASP A 62 -3.60 26.58 -14.34
N GLU A 63 -3.34 27.45 -15.30
CA GLU A 63 -3.88 27.32 -16.66
C GLU A 63 -3.19 26.19 -17.45
N GLU A 64 -1.99 25.76 -17.06
CA GLU A 64 -1.14 24.88 -17.86
C GLU A 64 -0.92 23.49 -17.21
N SER A 65 -0.93 23.41 -15.86
CA SER A 65 -0.46 22.19 -15.17
C SER A 65 -1.12 21.96 -13.81
N ILE A 66 -1.01 20.70 -13.34
CA ILE A 66 -1.34 20.29 -11.97
C ILE A 66 -0.11 20.55 -11.11
N LEU A 67 -0.27 21.40 -10.08
CA LEU A 67 0.81 21.81 -9.17
C LEU A 67 0.84 21.02 -7.88
N ALA A 68 -0.32 20.55 -7.43
CA ALA A 68 -0.46 19.71 -6.26
C ALA A 68 -1.74 18.87 -6.35
N TYR A 69 -1.71 17.74 -5.70
CA TYR A 69 -2.81 16.79 -5.66
C TYR A 69 -2.89 16.16 -4.27
N ALA A 70 -4.10 15.87 -3.81
CA ALA A 70 -4.34 14.94 -2.72
C ALA A 70 -5.65 14.20 -2.93
N ALA A 71 -5.70 12.97 -2.45
CA ALA A 71 -6.94 12.21 -2.31
C ALA A 71 -6.89 11.38 -1.03
N GLY A 72 -8.06 11.00 -0.52
CA GLY A 72 -8.12 10.24 0.71
C GLY A 72 -9.36 9.36 0.83
N PHE A 73 -9.29 8.45 1.78
CA PHE A 73 -10.36 7.50 2.08
C PHE A 73 -10.47 7.22 3.57
N ALA A 74 -11.65 6.78 4.00
CA ALA A 74 -11.91 6.39 5.37
C ALA A 74 -11.45 4.94 5.60
N HIS A 75 -10.56 4.72 6.57
CA HIS A 75 -10.08 3.40 6.96
C HIS A 75 -10.08 3.26 8.49
N GLY A 76 -10.95 2.40 9.02
CA GLY A 76 -11.13 2.28 10.47
C GLY A 76 -11.47 3.64 11.10
N ASP A 77 -10.67 4.03 12.09
CA ASP A 77 -10.77 5.32 12.78
C ASP A 77 -10.05 6.45 12.05
N ASN A 78 -9.38 6.17 10.93
CA ASN A 78 -8.60 7.14 10.21
C ASN A 78 -9.35 7.69 8.98
N PHE A 79 -9.02 8.93 8.62
CA PHE A 79 -9.05 9.39 7.25
C PHE A 79 -7.61 9.43 6.75
N GLU A 80 -7.30 8.54 5.82
CA GLU A 80 -5.98 8.47 5.20
C GLU A 80 -5.94 9.39 4.00
N LEU A 81 -4.99 10.33 4.02
CA LEU A 81 -4.77 11.32 2.96
C LEU A 81 -3.43 11.05 2.30
N ASP A 82 -3.44 10.84 1.01
CA ASP A 82 -2.24 10.81 0.19
C ASP A 82 -2.14 12.11 -0.59
N GLY A 83 -0.95 12.76 -0.58
CA GLY A 83 -0.83 14.09 -1.15
C GLY A 83 0.57 14.46 -1.61
N PHE A 84 0.66 15.12 -2.77
CA PHE A 84 1.90 15.48 -3.45
C PHE A 84 1.87 16.93 -3.90
N VAL A 85 3.04 17.58 -3.86
CA VAL A 85 3.27 18.92 -4.38
C VAL A 85 4.47 18.86 -5.32
N HIS A 86 4.30 19.38 -6.54
CA HIS A 86 5.37 19.43 -7.51
C HIS A 86 6.60 20.13 -6.92
N PRO A 87 7.83 19.61 -7.09
CA PRO A 87 9.04 20.15 -6.47
C PRO A 87 9.24 21.66 -6.68
N ASP A 88 8.97 22.15 -7.88
CA ASP A 88 9.13 23.56 -8.24
C ASP A 88 8.10 24.50 -7.61
N HIS A 89 7.02 23.94 -7.06
CA HIS A 89 5.92 24.71 -6.44
C HIS A 89 5.82 24.53 -4.92
N GLN A 90 6.82 23.89 -4.33
CA GLN A 90 6.93 23.74 -2.87
C GLN A 90 7.21 25.10 -2.19
N GLY A 91 6.89 25.20 -0.90
CA GLY A 91 7.08 26.44 -0.11
C GLY A 91 6.00 27.51 -0.32
N ARG A 92 4.99 27.26 -1.17
CA ARG A 92 3.87 28.16 -1.46
C ARG A 92 2.62 27.88 -0.61
N GLY A 93 2.72 27.03 0.40
CA GLY A 93 1.58 26.68 1.28
C GLY A 93 0.64 25.61 0.72
N LEU A 94 0.90 25.03 -0.48
CA LEU A 94 0.02 24.06 -1.13
C LEU A 94 -0.19 22.81 -0.28
N GLY A 95 0.88 22.23 0.26
CA GLY A 95 0.79 21.05 1.12
C GLY A 95 0.02 21.30 2.42
N ALA A 96 0.21 22.47 3.05
CA ALA A 96 -0.56 22.85 4.25
C ALA A 96 -2.05 23.00 3.92
N TRP A 97 -2.37 23.56 2.77
CA TRP A 97 -3.73 23.69 2.31
C TRP A 97 -4.39 22.31 2.07
N LEU A 98 -3.69 21.38 1.42
CA LEU A 98 -4.17 20.01 1.19
C LEU A 98 -4.42 19.27 2.52
N LEU A 99 -3.49 19.37 3.49
CA LEU A 99 -3.68 18.79 4.82
C LEU A 99 -4.92 19.37 5.53
N ALA A 100 -5.15 20.68 5.41
CA ALA A 100 -6.35 21.30 5.98
C ALA A 100 -7.64 20.79 5.31
N ARG A 101 -7.63 20.50 4.01
CA ARG A 101 -8.78 19.86 3.32
C ARG A 101 -9.00 18.43 3.80
N GLY A 102 -7.93 17.68 3.99
CA GLY A 102 -8.00 16.34 4.60
C GLY A 102 -8.58 16.37 6.02
N GLU A 103 -8.18 17.34 6.85
CA GLU A 103 -8.72 17.52 8.20
C GLU A 103 -10.21 17.88 8.18
N ASP A 104 -10.63 18.84 7.32
CA ASP A 104 -12.03 19.18 7.13
C ASP A 104 -12.85 17.93 6.75
N ARG A 105 -12.35 17.15 5.77
CA ARG A 105 -13.03 15.94 5.29
C ARG A 105 -13.11 14.84 6.34
N ALA A 106 -12.05 14.63 7.09
CA ALA A 106 -12.05 13.72 8.23
C ALA A 106 -13.12 14.11 9.25
N GLY A 107 -13.25 15.42 9.55
CA GLY A 107 -14.29 15.95 10.42
C GLY A 107 -15.71 15.72 9.89
N GLU A 108 -15.96 15.94 8.60
CA GLU A 108 -17.24 15.64 7.94
C GLU A 108 -17.62 14.17 8.08
N LEU A 109 -16.63 13.27 7.91
CA LEU A 109 -16.79 11.83 8.02
C LEU A 109 -16.73 11.32 9.47
N ARG A 110 -16.58 12.25 10.45
CA ARG A 110 -16.45 11.95 11.88
C ARG A 110 -15.34 10.95 12.20
N LYS A 111 -14.23 11.06 11.46
CA LYS A 111 -13.04 10.25 11.74
C LYS A 111 -12.21 10.91 12.82
N PRO A 112 -11.84 10.18 13.89
CA PRO A 112 -11.09 10.77 15.00
C PRO A 112 -9.64 11.09 14.66
N ARG A 113 -9.10 10.56 13.53
CA ARG A 113 -7.71 10.79 13.15
C ARG A 113 -7.55 11.09 11.67
N LEU A 114 -6.75 12.12 11.36
CA LEU A 114 -6.14 12.32 10.03
C LEU A 114 -4.78 11.61 10.01
N GLN A 115 -4.55 10.79 8.99
CA GLN A 115 -3.29 10.08 8.77
C GLN A 115 -2.75 10.37 7.37
N THR A 116 -1.44 10.44 7.23
CA THR A 116 -0.75 10.58 5.95
C THR A 116 0.57 9.84 5.95
N PHE A 117 1.17 9.66 4.78
CA PHE A 117 2.44 8.99 4.61
C PHE A 117 3.42 9.88 3.85
N SER A 118 4.71 9.62 4.04
CA SER A 118 5.79 10.17 3.22
C SER A 118 6.99 9.24 3.20
N LEU A 119 7.87 9.42 2.24
CA LEU A 119 9.19 8.80 2.26
C LEU A 119 9.96 9.25 3.51
N ALA A 120 10.69 8.33 4.16
CA ALA A 120 11.48 8.67 5.35
C ALA A 120 12.61 9.68 5.06
N ALA A 121 13.01 9.82 3.81
CA ALA A 121 13.99 10.80 3.36
C ALA A 121 13.40 12.21 3.11
N ASP A 122 12.07 12.38 3.17
CA ASP A 122 11.43 13.68 2.93
C ASP A 122 11.35 14.53 4.20
N ASP A 123 12.47 15.11 4.59
CA ASP A 123 12.53 16.04 5.73
C ASP A 123 11.61 17.26 5.60
N ARG A 124 11.23 17.63 4.37
CA ARG A 124 10.34 18.77 4.13
C ARG A 124 8.90 18.41 4.46
N ALA A 125 8.44 17.25 4.03
CA ALA A 125 7.13 16.74 4.39
C ALA A 125 7.03 16.54 5.91
N HIS A 126 8.07 15.99 6.56
CA HIS A 126 8.10 15.79 8.02
C HIS A 126 7.94 17.11 8.76
N ARG A 127 8.70 18.15 8.40
CA ARG A 127 8.55 19.49 9.01
C ARG A 127 7.16 20.07 8.81
N LEU A 128 6.56 19.88 7.62
CA LEU A 128 5.18 20.30 7.34
C LEU A 128 4.19 19.60 8.26
N PHE A 129 4.30 18.29 8.39
CA PHE A 129 3.41 17.48 9.23
C PHE A 129 3.50 17.86 10.70
N GLU A 130 4.72 18.05 11.22
CA GLU A 130 4.95 18.49 12.60
C GLU A 130 4.37 19.89 12.85
N GLN A 131 4.56 20.85 11.92
CA GLN A 131 3.96 22.18 11.98
C GLN A 131 2.42 22.14 11.92
N PHE A 132 1.86 21.16 11.22
CA PHE A 132 0.42 20.92 11.18
C PHE A 132 -0.12 20.23 12.44
N GLY A 133 0.77 19.87 13.39
CA GLY A 133 0.42 19.21 14.64
C GLY A 133 0.27 17.70 14.55
N MET A 134 0.80 17.09 13.48
CA MET A 134 0.89 15.64 13.34
C MET A 134 2.11 15.09 14.06
N ARG A 135 2.07 13.82 14.41
CA ARG A 135 3.20 13.09 14.98
C ARG A 135 3.45 11.80 14.20
N GLN A 136 4.69 11.34 14.21
CA GLN A 136 5.02 10.03 13.64
C GLN A 136 4.29 8.94 14.42
N LEU A 137 3.68 8.01 13.67
CA LEU A 137 2.94 6.87 14.20
C LEU A 137 3.68 5.56 14.00
N ARG A 138 4.14 5.30 12.76
CA ARG A 138 4.74 4.04 12.32
C ARG A 138 5.76 4.27 11.23
N ARG A 139 6.63 3.26 11.03
CA ARG A 139 7.51 3.12 9.87
C ARG A 139 7.14 1.88 9.09
N TYR A 140 7.29 1.97 7.79
CA TYR A 140 7.06 0.86 6.86
C TYR A 140 8.29 0.70 5.98
N TYR A 141 8.65 -0.55 5.71
CA TYR A 141 9.69 -0.87 4.75
C TYR A 141 9.08 -1.35 3.45
N ARG A 142 9.56 -0.81 2.35
CA ARG A 142 9.49 -1.49 1.07
C ARG A 142 10.70 -2.41 1.01
N MET A 143 10.47 -3.71 1.02
CA MET A 143 11.55 -4.69 0.88
C MET A 143 11.52 -5.27 -0.52
N MET A 144 12.71 -5.54 -1.06
CA MET A 144 12.90 -6.03 -2.44
C MET A 144 13.99 -7.09 -2.50
N ILE A 145 13.86 -8.02 -3.45
CA ILE A 145 14.89 -8.96 -3.85
C ILE A 145 15.10 -8.89 -5.36
N GLU A 146 16.36 -8.91 -5.80
CA GLU A 146 16.74 -9.14 -7.19
C GLU A 146 16.96 -10.65 -7.42
N LEU A 147 16.33 -11.20 -8.44
CA LEU A 147 16.41 -12.62 -8.79
C LEU A 147 17.35 -12.79 -9.99
N GLU A 148 18.65 -12.76 -9.74
CA GLU A 148 19.67 -12.93 -10.78
C GLU A 148 19.66 -14.36 -11.35
N GLU A 149 19.41 -15.34 -10.48
CA GLU A 149 19.31 -16.76 -10.81
C GLU A 149 17.98 -17.35 -10.35
N ALA A 150 17.65 -18.53 -10.88
CA ALA A 150 16.44 -19.24 -10.45
C ALA A 150 16.51 -19.57 -8.95
N PRO A 151 15.51 -19.14 -8.15
CA PRO A 151 15.48 -19.44 -6.73
C PRO A 151 15.46 -20.95 -6.45
N LEU A 152 16.01 -21.34 -5.30
CA LEU A 152 15.90 -22.72 -4.85
C LEU A 152 14.44 -23.12 -4.65
N PRO A 153 14.07 -24.36 -4.95
CA PRO A 153 12.70 -24.84 -4.73
C PRO A 153 12.28 -24.69 -3.27
N ALA A 154 11.07 -24.20 -3.06
CA ALA A 154 10.49 -24.11 -1.74
C ALA A 154 10.35 -25.49 -1.08
N ARG A 155 10.56 -25.56 0.23
CA ARG A 155 10.36 -26.77 1.02
C ARG A 155 9.38 -26.49 2.14
N LEU A 156 8.17 -27.02 1.99
CA LEU A 156 7.20 -27.01 3.10
C LEU A 156 7.60 -28.00 4.20
N PRO A 157 7.21 -27.72 5.44
CA PRO A 157 7.24 -28.72 6.52
C PRO A 157 6.42 -29.96 6.14
N ASP A 158 6.83 -31.12 6.67
CA ASP A 158 6.15 -32.38 6.43
C ASP A 158 4.68 -32.33 6.85
N GLY A 159 3.81 -32.96 6.04
CA GLY A 159 2.37 -33.04 6.27
C GLY A 159 1.59 -31.83 5.81
N LEU A 160 2.26 -30.82 5.23
CA LEU A 160 1.58 -29.66 4.64
C LEU A 160 1.62 -29.72 3.11
N GLU A 161 0.56 -29.26 2.49
CA GLU A 161 0.39 -29.21 1.04
C GLU A 161 0.28 -27.76 0.56
N LEU A 162 0.94 -27.46 -0.57
CA LEU A 162 0.85 -26.16 -1.22
C LEU A 162 -0.05 -26.27 -2.44
N GLU A 163 -1.06 -25.45 -2.47
CA GLU A 163 -2.03 -25.38 -3.55
C GLU A 163 -2.11 -23.97 -4.16
N THR A 164 -2.52 -23.89 -5.41
CA THR A 164 -2.93 -22.64 -6.03
C THR A 164 -4.35 -22.31 -5.57
N PHE A 165 -4.63 -21.03 -5.36
CA PHE A 165 -5.93 -20.55 -4.93
C PHE A 165 -7.05 -20.96 -5.91
N ASP A 166 -8.13 -21.52 -5.38
CA ASP A 166 -9.38 -21.75 -6.08
C ASP A 166 -10.37 -20.60 -5.78
N PRO A 167 -10.83 -19.83 -6.77
CA PRO A 167 -11.85 -18.80 -6.58
C PRO A 167 -13.17 -19.34 -5.97
N GLY A 168 -13.45 -20.64 -6.12
CA GLY A 168 -14.59 -21.29 -5.45
C GLY A 168 -14.48 -21.32 -3.93
N GLU A 169 -13.26 -21.21 -3.39
CA GLU A 169 -12.96 -21.19 -1.95
C GLU A 169 -12.63 -19.77 -1.43
N ALA A 170 -12.97 -18.73 -2.18
CA ALA A 170 -12.64 -17.35 -1.86
C ALA A 170 -13.02 -16.93 -0.43
N LYS A 171 -14.13 -17.44 0.11
CA LYS A 171 -14.57 -17.14 1.48
C LYS A 171 -13.61 -17.74 2.52
N ALA A 172 -13.19 -18.99 2.34
CA ALA A 172 -12.26 -19.65 3.25
C ALA A 172 -10.88 -18.99 3.21
N PHE A 173 -10.40 -18.60 2.01
CA PHE A 173 -9.17 -17.84 1.84
C PHE A 173 -9.24 -16.49 2.57
N HIS A 174 -10.33 -15.74 2.39
CA HIS A 174 -10.54 -14.45 3.06
C HIS A 174 -10.56 -14.61 4.59
N ASP A 175 -11.27 -15.60 5.13
CA ASP A 175 -11.34 -15.81 6.58
C ASP A 175 -9.96 -16.14 7.18
N ALA A 176 -9.20 -16.99 6.49
CA ALA A 176 -7.82 -17.31 6.89
C ALA A 176 -6.90 -16.07 6.84
N LEU A 177 -7.10 -15.20 5.84
CA LEU A 177 -6.37 -13.94 5.73
C LEU A 177 -6.70 -13.02 6.90
N ILE A 178 -7.99 -12.80 7.20
CA ILE A 178 -8.42 -11.94 8.32
C ILE A 178 -7.84 -12.46 9.65
N GLU A 179 -7.96 -13.77 9.93
CA GLU A 179 -7.39 -14.35 11.15
C GLU A 179 -5.86 -14.16 11.25
N ALA A 180 -5.16 -14.29 10.13
CA ALA A 180 -3.71 -14.14 10.12
C ALA A 180 -3.23 -12.71 10.40
N PHE A 181 -4.07 -11.70 10.07
CA PHE A 181 -3.72 -10.27 10.18
C PHE A 181 -4.36 -9.57 11.37
N GLU A 182 -5.24 -10.23 12.14
CA GLU A 182 -5.99 -9.58 13.25
C GLU A 182 -5.12 -8.94 14.34
N ASP A 183 -3.86 -9.38 14.46
CA ASP A 183 -2.89 -8.85 15.44
C ASP A 183 -2.10 -7.65 14.90
N GLU A 184 -2.28 -7.24 13.64
CA GLU A 184 -1.51 -6.16 13.04
C GLU A 184 -2.04 -4.79 13.47
N TRP A 185 -1.11 -3.84 13.56
CA TRP A 185 -1.45 -2.46 13.93
C TRP A 185 -2.44 -1.85 12.94
N ASN A 186 -3.49 -1.25 13.45
CA ASN A 186 -4.53 -0.57 12.66
C ASN A 186 -5.23 -1.48 11.63
N PHE A 187 -5.19 -2.80 11.85
CA PHE A 187 -5.89 -3.73 10.98
C PHE A 187 -7.40 -3.54 11.07
N VAL A 188 -8.05 -3.42 9.93
CA VAL A 188 -9.51 -3.36 9.81
C VAL A 188 -9.95 -4.45 8.83
N ALA A 189 -10.70 -5.40 9.33
CA ALA A 189 -11.24 -6.47 8.51
C ALA A 189 -12.20 -5.91 7.44
N MET A 190 -11.84 -6.07 6.17
CA MET A 190 -12.74 -5.73 5.07
C MET A 190 -13.84 -6.80 4.99
N PRO A 191 -15.13 -6.44 4.90
CA PRO A 191 -16.21 -7.42 4.69
C PRO A 191 -15.97 -8.25 3.43
N PHE A 192 -16.32 -9.54 3.48
CA PHE A 192 -16.04 -10.48 2.38
C PHE A 192 -16.57 -10.01 1.02
N ASP A 193 -17.82 -9.53 0.95
CA ASP A 193 -18.40 -9.10 -0.31
C ASP A 193 -17.65 -7.90 -0.92
N GLN A 194 -17.22 -6.95 -0.08
CA GLN A 194 -16.40 -5.83 -0.53
C GLN A 194 -15.01 -6.29 -1.00
N TRP A 195 -14.38 -7.17 -0.21
CA TRP A 195 -13.08 -7.74 -0.56
C TRP A 195 -13.14 -8.51 -1.89
N ARG A 196 -14.17 -9.36 -2.06
CA ARG A 196 -14.39 -10.13 -3.27
C ARG A 196 -14.57 -9.22 -4.48
N GLU A 197 -15.40 -8.18 -4.33
CA GLU A 197 -15.64 -7.23 -5.41
C GLU A 197 -14.35 -6.52 -5.82
N LEU A 198 -13.59 -5.98 -4.86
CA LEU A 198 -12.37 -5.22 -5.16
C LEU A 198 -11.21 -6.09 -5.66
N ARG A 199 -11.08 -7.34 -5.21
CA ARG A 199 -9.89 -8.16 -5.44
C ARG A 199 -10.06 -9.25 -6.48
N LEU A 200 -11.28 -9.71 -6.74
CA LEU A 200 -11.54 -10.78 -7.68
C LEU A 200 -12.34 -10.32 -8.90
N VAL A 201 -13.17 -9.27 -8.75
CA VAL A 201 -14.06 -8.84 -9.83
C VAL A 201 -13.53 -7.59 -10.53
N GLN A 202 -13.15 -6.56 -9.76
CA GLN A 202 -12.73 -5.26 -10.30
C GLN A 202 -11.22 -5.15 -10.52
N ASP A 203 -10.41 -6.06 -9.97
CA ASP A 203 -8.97 -6.02 -10.14
C ASP A 203 -8.57 -6.59 -11.51
N PRO A 204 -8.09 -5.76 -12.46
CA PRO A 204 -7.68 -6.23 -13.77
C PRO A 204 -6.42 -7.09 -13.73
N ASP A 205 -5.64 -7.00 -12.66
CA ASP A 205 -4.42 -7.76 -12.44
C ASP A 205 -4.64 -9.02 -11.60
N PHE A 206 -5.91 -9.35 -11.32
CA PHE A 206 -6.24 -10.58 -10.61
C PHE A 206 -5.82 -11.82 -11.41
N ASP A 207 -4.84 -12.52 -10.86
CA ASP A 207 -4.36 -13.80 -11.39
C ASP A 207 -4.41 -14.86 -10.27
N PRO A 208 -5.42 -15.74 -10.24
CA PRO A 208 -5.56 -16.76 -9.20
C PRO A 208 -4.37 -17.72 -9.15
N THR A 209 -3.62 -17.87 -10.24
CA THR A 209 -2.43 -18.75 -10.29
C THR A 209 -1.21 -18.15 -9.58
N LEU A 210 -1.28 -16.90 -9.14
CA LEU A 210 -0.31 -16.23 -8.27
C LEU A 210 -0.74 -16.19 -6.79
N TRP A 211 -1.92 -16.72 -6.47
CA TRP A 211 -2.35 -16.82 -5.09
C TRP A 211 -2.18 -18.22 -4.58
N PHE A 212 -1.71 -18.39 -3.36
CA PHE A 212 -1.33 -19.68 -2.81
C PHE A 212 -2.00 -19.96 -1.47
N VAL A 213 -2.30 -21.23 -1.24
CA VAL A 213 -2.86 -21.74 0.00
C VAL A 213 -1.96 -22.87 0.50
N VAL A 214 -1.66 -22.87 1.79
CA VAL A 214 -1.03 -24.02 2.45
C VAL A 214 -2.05 -24.71 3.33
N ARG A 215 -2.20 -26.03 3.16
CA ARG A 215 -3.14 -26.85 3.93
C ARG A 215 -2.44 -27.80 4.88
N ASP A 216 -3.14 -28.08 5.99
CA ASP A 216 -2.87 -29.17 6.94
C ASP A 216 -4.14 -30.03 6.96
N GLY A 217 -4.19 -31.04 6.13
CA GLY A 217 -5.44 -31.76 5.82
C GLY A 217 -6.49 -30.84 5.18
N GLU A 218 -7.67 -30.72 5.81
CA GLU A 218 -8.75 -29.86 5.31
C GLU A 218 -8.62 -28.40 5.75
N GLU A 219 -7.74 -28.10 6.71
CA GLU A 219 -7.59 -26.75 7.26
C GLU A 219 -6.60 -25.90 6.46
N ILE A 220 -6.95 -24.63 6.22
CA ILE A 220 -6.02 -23.65 5.67
C ILE A 220 -5.06 -23.21 6.76
N ALA A 221 -3.78 -23.50 6.61
CA ALA A 221 -2.72 -23.10 7.53
C ALA A 221 -2.14 -21.72 7.22
N ALA A 222 -2.05 -21.38 5.91
CA ALA A 222 -1.53 -20.10 5.46
C ALA A 222 -2.10 -19.72 4.09
N VAL A 223 -2.11 -18.44 3.80
CA VAL A 223 -2.54 -17.86 2.53
C VAL A 223 -1.53 -16.82 2.04
N MET A 224 -1.41 -16.70 0.73
CA MET A 224 -0.58 -15.69 0.09
C MET A 224 -1.28 -15.14 -1.14
N ARG A 225 -1.34 -13.82 -1.24
CA ARG A 225 -1.85 -13.10 -2.41
C ARG A 225 -0.71 -12.32 -3.04
N ASN A 226 -0.50 -12.52 -4.32
CA ASN A 226 0.50 -11.79 -5.08
C ASN A 226 -0.16 -11.01 -6.22
N GLU A 227 0.54 -10.00 -6.70
CA GLU A 227 0.19 -9.19 -7.86
C GLU A 227 1.25 -9.42 -8.94
N PRO A 228 0.85 -9.60 -10.21
CA PRO A 228 1.77 -10.00 -11.27
C PRO A 228 2.81 -8.93 -11.60
N ASP A 229 2.42 -7.68 -11.45
CA ASP A 229 3.28 -6.52 -11.68
C ASP A 229 2.87 -5.35 -10.79
N ARG A 230 3.85 -4.78 -10.08
CA ARG A 230 3.74 -3.46 -9.47
C ARG A 230 5.05 -2.74 -9.77
N SER A 231 4.96 -1.71 -10.62
CA SER A 231 6.12 -0.91 -11.04
C SER A 231 7.31 -1.73 -11.57
N GLY A 232 7.01 -2.77 -12.37
CA GLY A 232 8.00 -3.65 -12.98
C GLY A 232 8.53 -4.78 -12.08
N ALA A 233 8.03 -4.89 -10.84
CA ALA A 233 8.35 -5.98 -9.92
C ALA A 233 7.12 -6.89 -9.69
N GLY A 234 7.34 -8.19 -9.47
CA GLY A 234 6.33 -9.03 -8.83
C GLY A 234 6.07 -8.53 -7.41
N PHE A 235 4.83 -8.54 -6.94
CA PHE A 235 4.51 -7.97 -5.64
C PHE A 235 3.79 -8.95 -4.73
N VAL A 236 4.33 -9.13 -3.51
CA VAL A 236 3.67 -9.90 -2.45
C VAL A 236 2.71 -8.96 -1.72
N GLY A 237 1.43 -9.03 -2.09
CA GLY A 237 0.40 -8.15 -1.56
C GLY A 237 -0.12 -8.55 -0.18
N ALA A 238 -0.07 -9.85 0.16
CA ALA A 238 -0.37 -10.35 1.50
C ALA A 238 0.25 -11.73 1.71
N LEU A 239 0.79 -11.97 2.90
CA LEU A 239 1.31 -13.25 3.34
C LEU A 239 0.89 -13.48 4.79
N GLY A 240 -0.04 -14.38 5.02
CA GLY A 240 -0.62 -14.66 6.31
C GLY A 240 -0.45 -16.13 6.72
N VAL A 241 0.07 -16.37 7.93
CA VAL A 241 0.09 -17.70 8.56
C VAL A 241 -0.80 -17.64 9.80
N ARG A 242 -1.83 -18.51 9.85
CA ARG A 242 -2.75 -18.59 10.99
C ARG A 242 -1.99 -19.00 12.26
N LYS A 243 -2.44 -18.54 13.42
CA LYS A 243 -1.73 -18.68 14.71
C LYS A 243 -1.23 -20.08 15.03
N PRO A 244 -2.03 -21.18 14.86
CA PRO A 244 -1.60 -22.53 15.20
C PRO A 244 -0.40 -23.05 14.38
N TRP A 245 -0.16 -22.48 13.20
CA TRP A 245 0.89 -22.92 12.27
C TRP A 245 2.09 -21.98 12.21
N ARG A 246 2.10 -20.90 12.99
CA ARG A 246 3.24 -19.96 13.05
C ARG A 246 4.53 -20.63 13.52
N LYS A 247 5.68 -20.06 13.15
CA LYS A 247 7.04 -20.51 13.54
C LYS A 247 7.43 -21.89 13.02
N ARG A 248 6.71 -22.46 12.06
CA ARG A 248 7.00 -23.76 11.42
C ARG A 248 7.76 -23.62 10.08
N GLY A 249 8.11 -22.41 9.62
CA GLY A 249 8.82 -22.18 8.35
C GLY A 249 7.91 -21.98 7.14
N ILE A 250 6.60 -22.03 7.29
CA ILE A 250 5.60 -21.96 6.19
C ILE A 250 5.74 -20.65 5.39
N ALA A 251 5.84 -19.50 6.08
CA ALA A 251 5.95 -18.22 5.41
C ALA A 251 7.22 -18.10 4.53
N LEU A 252 8.34 -18.67 4.99
CA LEU A 252 9.57 -18.73 4.19
C LEU A 252 9.39 -19.60 2.94
N ALA A 253 8.76 -20.75 3.09
CA ALA A 253 8.47 -21.64 1.97
C ALA A 253 7.56 -20.98 0.94
N LEU A 254 6.50 -20.26 1.39
CA LEU A 254 5.61 -19.50 0.51
C LEU A 254 6.37 -18.41 -0.25
N LEU A 255 7.24 -17.65 0.40
CA LEU A 255 8.08 -16.63 -0.26
C LEU A 255 8.99 -17.24 -1.33
N GLN A 256 9.70 -18.33 -0.99
CA GLN A 256 10.55 -19.04 -1.95
C GLN A 256 9.76 -19.57 -3.14
N HIS A 257 8.55 -20.08 -2.90
CA HIS A 257 7.66 -20.51 -3.97
C HIS A 257 7.24 -19.34 -4.87
N ALA A 258 6.80 -18.23 -4.27
CA ALA A 258 6.42 -17.03 -5.01
C ALA A 258 7.59 -16.46 -5.84
N PHE A 259 8.81 -16.43 -5.28
CA PHE A 259 10.01 -16.01 -6.02
C PHE A 259 10.27 -16.90 -7.24
N GLY A 260 10.13 -18.23 -7.08
CA GLY A 260 10.24 -19.18 -8.18
C GLY A 260 9.18 -18.96 -9.25
N GLU A 261 7.94 -18.68 -8.84
CA GLU A 261 6.84 -18.38 -9.77
C GLU A 261 7.06 -17.09 -10.54
N PHE A 262 7.43 -16.00 -9.84
CA PHE A 262 7.78 -14.74 -10.48
C PHE A 262 8.95 -14.87 -11.45
N TYR A 263 10.00 -15.60 -11.05
CA TYR A 263 11.16 -15.85 -11.91
C TYR A 263 10.76 -16.58 -13.19
N ARG A 264 9.92 -17.64 -13.11
CA ARG A 264 9.40 -18.37 -14.27
C ARG A 264 8.58 -17.49 -15.23
N ARG A 265 7.92 -16.46 -14.69
CA ARG A 265 7.16 -15.43 -15.44
C ARG A 265 8.02 -14.29 -15.98
N GLY A 266 9.34 -14.40 -15.83
CA GLY A 266 10.28 -13.39 -16.32
C GLY A 266 10.50 -12.19 -15.41
N LYS A 267 9.87 -12.16 -14.22
CA LYS A 267 10.13 -11.11 -13.23
C LYS A 267 11.47 -11.35 -12.57
N ARG A 268 12.30 -10.32 -12.52
CA ARG A 268 13.63 -10.37 -11.90
C ARG A 268 13.68 -9.58 -10.59
N ARG A 269 12.63 -8.89 -10.25
CA ARG A 269 12.46 -8.21 -8.97
C ARG A 269 11.17 -8.64 -8.32
N VAL A 270 11.20 -8.82 -6.99
CA VAL A 270 10.01 -9.05 -6.17
C VAL A 270 10.05 -8.12 -4.97
N ALA A 271 8.94 -7.45 -4.72
CA ALA A 271 8.81 -6.48 -3.64
C ALA A 271 7.63 -6.79 -2.72
N LEU A 272 7.65 -6.21 -1.54
CA LEU A 272 6.55 -6.18 -0.57
C LEU A 272 6.63 -4.95 0.33
N GLY A 273 5.52 -4.62 0.98
CA GLY A 273 5.48 -3.65 2.07
C GLY A 273 5.34 -4.36 3.43
N VAL A 274 5.99 -3.83 4.47
CA VAL A 274 5.89 -4.38 5.83
C VAL A 274 6.00 -3.29 6.88
N ASP A 275 5.21 -3.39 7.95
CA ASP A 275 5.39 -2.58 9.16
C ASP A 275 6.74 -2.93 9.81
N ALA A 276 7.62 -1.93 9.95
CA ALA A 276 8.95 -2.10 10.54
C ALA A 276 8.90 -2.56 12.01
N GLU A 277 7.79 -2.28 12.69
CA GLU A 277 7.52 -2.65 14.08
C GLU A 277 6.59 -3.88 14.21
N ASN A 278 6.44 -4.66 13.11
CA ASN A 278 5.58 -5.84 13.10
C ASN A 278 5.98 -6.83 14.21
N PRO A 279 5.05 -7.17 15.15
CA PRO A 279 5.38 -7.98 16.32
C PRO A 279 5.69 -9.44 15.98
N THR A 280 5.34 -9.91 14.78
CA THR A 280 5.58 -11.29 14.34
C THR A 280 7.02 -11.55 13.91
N GLY A 281 7.82 -10.49 13.73
CA GLY A 281 9.19 -10.57 13.22
C GLY A 281 9.25 -10.77 11.71
N ALA A 282 8.25 -10.29 10.98
CA ALA A 282 8.15 -10.42 9.53
C ALA A 282 9.38 -9.85 8.79
N THR A 283 9.94 -8.72 9.23
CA THR A 283 11.15 -8.14 8.65
C THR A 283 12.31 -9.13 8.62
N ARG A 284 12.58 -9.82 9.74
CA ARG A 284 13.63 -10.85 9.81
C ARG A 284 13.36 -12.05 8.91
N LEU A 285 12.10 -12.39 8.70
CA LEU A 285 11.71 -13.43 7.76
C LEU A 285 12.09 -13.05 6.34
N TYR A 286 11.76 -11.81 5.93
CA TYR A 286 12.05 -11.29 4.60
C TYR A 286 13.56 -11.15 4.34
N GLU A 287 14.32 -10.68 5.34
CA GLU A 287 15.79 -10.67 5.28
C GLU A 287 16.36 -12.09 5.09
N ARG A 288 15.84 -13.08 5.82
CA ARG A 288 16.23 -14.49 5.64
C ARG A 288 15.86 -15.05 4.27
N ALA A 289 14.81 -14.53 3.65
CA ALA A 289 14.44 -14.87 2.28
C ALA A 289 15.32 -14.17 1.22
N GLY A 290 16.26 -13.31 1.64
CA GLY A 290 17.19 -12.58 0.77
C GLY A 290 16.70 -11.19 0.37
N MET A 291 15.57 -10.72 0.91
CA MET A 291 15.08 -9.36 0.64
C MET A 291 15.86 -8.31 1.44
N GLN A 292 15.97 -7.11 0.88
CA GLN A 292 16.60 -5.95 1.51
C GLN A 292 15.63 -4.77 1.51
N VAL A 293 15.82 -3.83 2.42
CA VAL A 293 15.05 -2.58 2.45
C VAL A 293 15.46 -1.73 1.26
N ALA A 294 14.52 -1.46 0.36
CA ALA A 294 14.70 -0.58 -0.79
C ALA A 294 14.47 0.88 -0.40
N PHE A 295 13.41 1.15 0.35
CA PHE A 295 13.15 2.46 0.95
C PHE A 295 12.25 2.33 2.19
N GLU A 296 12.16 3.42 2.93
CA GLU A 296 11.31 3.54 4.10
C GLU A 296 10.22 4.59 3.87
N ALA A 297 9.00 4.29 4.33
CA ALA A 297 7.91 5.24 4.45
C ALA A 297 7.54 5.44 5.93
N VAL A 298 7.04 6.63 6.25
CA VAL A 298 6.65 7.01 7.60
C VAL A 298 5.20 7.45 7.61
N ALA A 299 4.40 6.85 8.48
CA ALA A 299 3.04 7.29 8.76
C ALA A 299 3.05 8.41 9.81
N TYR A 300 2.35 9.48 9.53
CA TYR A 300 2.07 10.58 10.46
C TYR A 300 0.58 10.67 10.74
N GLY A 301 0.21 11.06 11.95
CA GLY A 301 -1.19 11.23 12.31
C GLY A 301 -1.44 12.36 13.30
N LYS A 302 -2.66 12.89 13.23
CA LYS A 302 -3.20 13.92 14.10
C LYS A 302 -4.55 13.49 14.63
N GLU A 303 -4.70 13.44 15.95
CA GLU A 303 -6.00 13.25 16.58
C GLU A 303 -6.87 14.49 16.36
N LEU A 304 -8.09 14.27 15.88
CA LEU A 304 -9.08 15.32 15.67
C LEU A 304 -10.06 15.35 16.84
N ARG A 305 -10.48 16.54 17.22
CA ARG A 305 -11.38 16.77 18.37
C ARG A 305 -12.85 16.78 17.95
#